data_18d1d7ce3292e8027fc4f3fa0f7c9697
#
_entry.id   18d1d7ce3292e8027fc4f3fa0f7c9697
#
_cell.length_a   1.000
_cell.length_b   1.000
_cell.length_c   1.000
_cell.angle_alpha   90.00
_cell.angle_beta   90.00
_cell.angle_gamma   90.00
#
_symmetry.space_group_name_H-M   'P 1'
#
loop_
_entity.id
_entity.type
_entity.pdbx_description
1 polymer ?
#
loop_
_entity_poly.entity_id
_entity_poly.type
_entity_poly.pdbx_seq_one_letter_code
_entity_poly.pdbx_strand_id
1 'polypeptide(L)'
;MHLEFIRRRKTANDTHYAQVVRLMKYWVQNRKSENSDFRFKSFMIELLIAHLADNGLKLDDYPEALAQIFAHIATDGFRSAIAFNDHYDPKICTNCSDPIRIWDPVNHENNTAQRYTEAHKDAIIEAALDAGDALDAALRASTKADTLRYWRKVLGSTFDA
;
A
#
# COMPACT_ATOMS: atom_id res chain seq x y z
N MET A 1 22.03 0.17 -1.05
CA MET A 1 21.19 1.23 -1.67
C MET A 1 19.72 1.07 -1.34
N HIS A 2 19.01 -0.03 -1.67
CA HIS A 2 17.60 -0.24 -1.26
C HIS A 2 17.40 -0.12 0.27
N LEU A 3 18.28 -0.73 1.04
CA LEU A 3 18.21 -0.68 2.50
C LEU A 3 18.38 0.75 3.03
N GLU A 4 19.22 1.55 2.41
CA GLU A 4 19.40 2.97 2.76
C GLU A 4 18.15 3.79 2.43
N PHE A 5 17.54 3.56 1.27
CA PHE A 5 16.28 4.18 0.88
C PHE A 5 15.18 3.95 1.94
N ILE A 6 15.00 2.70 2.37
CA ILE A 6 14.01 2.36 3.41
C ILE A 6 14.41 2.94 4.78
N ARG A 7 15.70 2.91 5.14
CA ARG A 7 16.17 3.48 6.41
C ARG A 7 15.88 4.97 6.53
N ARG A 8 16.05 5.74 5.47
CA ARG A 8 15.70 7.19 5.47
C ARG A 8 14.24 7.41 5.83
N ARG A 9 13.31 6.66 5.23
CA ARG A 9 11.87 6.80 5.51
C ARG A 9 11.51 6.31 6.92
N LYS A 10 12.15 5.25 7.40
CA LYS A 10 12.01 4.82 8.79
C LYS A 10 12.46 5.90 9.76
N THR A 11 13.62 6.50 9.52
CA THR A 11 14.14 7.58 10.37
C THR A 11 13.25 8.82 10.34
N ALA A 12 12.75 9.20 9.16
CA ALA A 12 11.88 10.37 8.99
C ALA A 12 10.49 10.20 9.62
N ASN A 13 9.99 8.96 9.73
CA ASN A 13 8.64 8.64 10.21
C ASN A 13 8.64 7.82 11.52
N ASP A 14 9.75 7.79 12.22
CA ASP A 14 9.95 7.00 13.44
C ASP A 14 9.62 5.52 13.23
N THR A 15 8.94 4.90 14.18
CA THR A 15 8.46 3.50 14.07
C THR A 15 7.23 3.37 13.17
N HIS A 16 6.52 4.46 12.87
CA HIS A 16 5.22 4.46 12.21
C HIS A 16 5.27 3.90 10.78
N TYR A 17 6.29 4.25 10.00
CA TYR A 17 6.46 3.70 8.65
C TYR A 17 6.48 2.16 8.67
N ALA A 18 7.28 1.57 9.56
CA ALA A 18 7.37 0.12 9.67
C ALA A 18 6.05 -0.52 10.12
N GLN A 19 5.32 0.14 11.00
CA GLN A 19 4.01 -0.36 11.47
C GLN A 19 2.96 -0.33 10.38
N VAL A 20 2.84 0.77 9.64
CA VAL A 20 1.89 0.86 8.52
C VAL A 20 2.23 -0.16 7.44
N VAL A 21 3.52 -0.35 7.11
CA VAL A 21 3.96 -1.39 6.18
C VAL A 21 3.54 -2.79 6.66
N ARG A 22 3.70 -3.08 7.96
CA ARG A 22 3.27 -4.38 8.54
C ARG A 22 1.76 -4.58 8.43
N LEU A 23 0.97 -3.57 8.74
CA LEU A 23 -0.50 -3.64 8.65
C LEU A 23 -0.94 -3.90 7.20
N MET A 24 -0.35 -3.21 6.23
CA MET A 24 -0.63 -3.44 4.82
C MET A 24 -0.21 -4.84 4.35
N LYS A 25 0.93 -5.34 4.80
CA LYS A 25 1.36 -6.72 4.51
C LYS A 25 0.43 -7.75 5.14
N TYR A 26 -0.08 -7.48 6.32
CA TYR A 26 -1.06 -8.32 7.00
C TYR A 26 -2.38 -8.36 6.24
N TRP A 27 -2.87 -7.21 5.77
CA TRP A 27 -4.03 -7.15 4.90
C TRP A 27 -3.83 -7.98 3.61
N VAL A 28 -2.69 -7.86 2.95
CA VAL A 28 -2.37 -8.67 1.75
C VAL A 28 -2.37 -10.16 2.07
N GLN A 29 -1.78 -10.55 3.21
CA GLN A 29 -1.77 -11.95 3.65
C GLN A 29 -3.19 -12.48 3.85
N ASN A 30 -4.07 -11.67 4.44
CA ASN A 30 -5.47 -12.02 4.61
C ASN A 30 -6.19 -12.20 3.25
N ARG A 31 -5.95 -11.29 2.29
CA ARG A 31 -6.50 -11.43 0.93
C ARG A 31 -5.99 -12.69 0.23
N LYS A 32 -4.72 -13.03 0.39
CA LYS A 32 -4.15 -14.26 -0.16
C LYS A 32 -4.74 -15.53 0.44
N SER A 33 -5.14 -15.52 1.70
CA SER A 33 -5.80 -16.65 2.34
C SER A 33 -7.20 -16.91 1.78
N GLU A 34 -7.87 -15.88 1.28
CA GLU A 34 -9.18 -15.96 0.64
C GLU A 34 -9.08 -16.25 -0.87
N ASN A 35 -8.07 -15.72 -1.52
CA ASN A 35 -7.80 -15.90 -2.95
C ASN A 35 -6.28 -16.05 -3.18
N SER A 36 -5.84 -17.29 -3.44
CA SER A 36 -4.41 -17.60 -3.64
C SER A 36 -3.77 -16.88 -4.84
N ASP A 37 -4.57 -16.41 -5.80
CA ASP A 37 -4.10 -15.69 -6.98
C ASP A 37 -3.91 -14.19 -6.71
N PHE A 38 -4.38 -13.70 -5.55
CA PHE A 38 -4.16 -12.31 -5.16
C PHE A 38 -2.67 -12.01 -5.00
N ARG A 39 -2.20 -10.96 -5.67
CA ARG A 39 -0.78 -10.59 -5.69
C ARG A 39 -0.60 -9.11 -5.39
N PHE A 40 0.16 -8.83 -4.34
CA PHE A 40 0.70 -7.50 -4.06
C PHE A 40 2.01 -7.68 -3.31
N LYS A 41 3.14 -7.49 -4.01
CA LYS A 41 4.48 -7.75 -3.46
C LYS A 41 4.81 -6.81 -2.31
N SER A 42 5.46 -7.34 -1.29
CA SER A 42 5.91 -6.56 -0.12
C SER A 42 6.72 -5.33 -0.49
N PHE A 43 7.62 -5.45 -1.44
CA PHE A 43 8.45 -4.32 -1.87
C PHE A 43 7.61 -3.22 -2.55
N MET A 44 6.62 -3.57 -3.35
CA MET A 44 5.68 -2.59 -3.94
C MET A 44 4.88 -1.85 -2.86
N ILE A 45 4.47 -2.55 -1.79
CA ILE A 45 3.78 -1.94 -0.65
C ILE A 45 4.69 -0.93 0.04
N GLU A 46 5.94 -1.30 0.30
CA GLU A 46 6.93 -0.41 0.91
C GLU A 46 7.15 0.86 0.07
N LEU A 47 7.26 0.71 -1.25
CA LEU A 47 7.44 1.82 -2.18
C LEU A 47 6.20 2.71 -2.26
N LEU A 48 5.00 2.13 -2.31
CA LEU A 48 3.76 2.90 -2.29
C LEU A 48 3.65 3.76 -1.02
N ILE A 49 3.89 3.17 0.15
CA ILE A 49 3.81 3.89 1.42
C ILE A 49 4.90 4.96 1.49
N ALA A 50 6.13 4.67 1.02
CA ALA A 50 7.19 5.65 0.94
C ALA A 50 6.80 6.86 0.08
N HIS A 51 6.23 6.60 -1.09
CA HIS A 51 5.76 7.65 -2.00
C HIS A 51 4.67 8.51 -1.36
N LEU A 52 3.68 7.89 -0.73
CA LEU A 52 2.59 8.61 -0.08
C LEU A 52 3.10 9.44 1.12
N ALA A 53 4.01 8.90 1.93
CA ALA A 53 4.63 9.62 3.03
C ALA A 53 5.46 10.80 2.54
N ASP A 54 6.24 10.64 1.48
CA ASP A 54 7.01 11.72 0.84
C ASP A 54 6.08 12.83 0.29
N ASN A 55 4.83 12.51 -0.01
CA ASN A 55 3.80 13.43 -0.47
C ASN A 55 2.81 13.87 0.62
N GLY A 56 3.17 13.70 1.88
CA GLY A 56 2.45 14.29 3.01
C GLY A 56 1.49 13.37 3.76
N LEU A 57 1.41 12.07 3.41
CA LEU A 57 0.65 11.11 4.22
C LEU A 57 1.26 11.01 5.62
N LYS A 58 0.47 11.29 6.65
CA LYS A 58 0.85 11.09 8.04
C LYS A 58 0.66 9.63 8.43
N LEU A 59 1.67 9.06 9.10
CA LEU A 59 1.72 7.64 9.44
C LEU A 59 1.49 7.37 10.94
N ASP A 60 1.32 8.39 11.76
CA ASP A 60 1.17 8.30 13.21
C ASP A 60 -0.26 7.92 13.66
N ASP A 61 -1.25 8.16 12.82
CA ASP A 61 -2.62 7.66 13.00
C ASP A 61 -2.86 6.46 12.06
N TYR A 62 -2.75 5.25 12.58
CA TYR A 62 -2.80 4.03 11.75
C TYR A 62 -4.14 3.80 11.04
N PRO A 63 -5.31 3.94 11.70
CA PRO A 63 -6.59 3.87 11.00
C PRO A 63 -6.72 4.86 9.85
N GLU A 64 -6.37 6.11 10.09
CA GLU A 64 -6.42 7.16 9.08
C GLU A 64 -5.41 6.93 7.96
N ALA A 65 -4.18 6.53 8.29
CA ALA A 65 -3.17 6.20 7.30
C ALA A 65 -3.61 5.06 6.37
N LEU A 66 -4.16 3.99 6.93
CA LEU A 66 -4.71 2.88 6.13
C LEU A 66 -5.88 3.33 5.26
N ALA A 67 -6.81 4.10 5.80
CA ALA A 67 -7.94 4.62 5.03
C ALA A 67 -7.47 5.46 3.84
N GLN A 68 -6.48 6.34 4.03
CA GLN A 68 -5.92 7.15 2.95
C GLN A 68 -5.14 6.32 1.92
N ILE A 69 -4.42 5.27 2.34
CA ILE A 69 -3.72 4.36 1.43
C ILE A 69 -4.74 3.62 0.55
N PHE A 70 -5.79 3.04 1.14
CA PHE A 70 -6.83 2.36 0.38
C PHE A 70 -7.58 3.31 -0.55
N ALA A 71 -7.92 4.51 -0.09
CA ALA A 71 -8.54 5.54 -0.91
C ALA A 71 -7.64 5.93 -2.10
N HIS A 72 -6.34 6.07 -1.89
CA HIS A 72 -5.40 6.36 -2.97
C HIS A 72 -5.37 5.23 -4.01
N ILE A 73 -5.24 3.98 -3.57
CA ILE A 73 -5.27 2.83 -4.49
C ILE A 73 -6.57 2.80 -5.30
N ALA A 74 -7.70 3.02 -4.64
CA ALA A 74 -9.01 2.99 -5.27
C ALA A 74 -9.23 4.14 -6.26
N THR A 75 -8.79 5.35 -5.94
CA THR A 75 -9.03 6.56 -6.75
C THR A 75 -8.01 6.76 -7.84
N ASP A 76 -6.72 6.57 -7.56
CA ASP A 76 -5.67 6.63 -8.57
C ASP A 76 -5.68 5.42 -9.50
N GLY A 77 -5.98 4.22 -8.97
CA GLY A 77 -6.03 2.98 -9.73
C GLY A 77 -4.71 2.65 -10.42
N PHE A 78 -3.58 3.02 -9.80
CA PHE A 78 -2.22 2.89 -10.36
C PHE A 78 -2.03 3.57 -11.73
N ARG A 79 -2.82 4.58 -12.06
CA ARG A 79 -2.65 5.39 -13.28
C ARG A 79 -1.38 6.23 -13.21
N SER A 80 -1.08 6.78 -12.05
CA SER A 80 0.14 7.53 -11.80
C SER A 80 1.31 6.59 -11.58
N ALA A 81 2.42 6.82 -12.26
CA ALA A 81 3.66 6.10 -12.00
C ALA A 81 4.28 6.58 -10.69
N ILE A 82 4.81 5.64 -9.93
CA ILE A 82 5.60 5.92 -8.72
C ILE A 82 7.08 5.83 -9.05
N ALA A 83 7.82 6.91 -8.80
CA ALA A 83 9.26 6.98 -8.95
C ALA A 83 9.86 7.87 -7.85
N PHE A 84 11.15 7.75 -7.62
CA PHE A 84 11.87 8.42 -6.54
C PHE A 84 13.08 9.16 -7.07
N ASN A 85 13.45 10.27 -6.42
CA ASN A 85 14.59 11.10 -6.79
C ASN A 85 15.81 10.90 -5.90
N ASP A 86 15.82 9.84 -5.10
CA ASP A 86 16.94 9.56 -4.16
C ASP A 86 18.26 9.24 -4.88
N HIS A 87 18.20 8.56 -6.03
CA HIS A 87 19.37 8.08 -6.76
C HIS A 87 19.42 8.46 -8.24
N TYR A 88 18.30 8.94 -8.81
CA TYR A 88 18.22 9.35 -10.22
C TYR A 88 17.08 10.35 -10.42
N ASP A 89 17.07 11.05 -11.56
CA ASP A 89 15.92 11.88 -11.95
C ASP A 89 14.77 10.99 -12.43
N PRO A 90 13.58 11.03 -11.81
CA PRO A 90 12.42 10.23 -12.23
C PRO A 90 12.03 10.37 -13.71
N LYS A 91 12.41 11.47 -14.35
CA LYS A 91 12.14 11.71 -15.78
C LYS A 91 12.84 10.74 -16.72
N ILE A 92 13.90 10.06 -16.24
CA ILE A 92 14.63 9.07 -17.06
C ILE A 92 14.01 7.69 -17.01
N CYS A 93 13.00 7.44 -16.15
CA CYS A 93 12.29 6.18 -16.14
C CYS A 93 11.67 5.89 -17.50
N THR A 94 11.88 4.68 -17.99
CA THR A 94 11.39 4.27 -19.31
C THR A 94 9.85 4.34 -19.35
N ASN A 95 9.31 4.98 -20.37
CA ASN A 95 7.87 4.92 -20.61
C ASN A 95 7.50 3.49 -21.04
N CYS A 96 6.59 2.86 -20.30
CA CYS A 96 6.14 1.51 -20.56
C CYS A 96 4.61 1.40 -20.46
N SER A 97 4.06 0.36 -21.06
CA SER A 97 2.63 0.06 -21.05
C SER A 97 2.19 -0.87 -19.92
N ASP A 98 3.06 -1.11 -18.92
CA ASP A 98 2.72 -1.96 -17.80
C ASP A 98 1.51 -1.42 -17.03
N PRO A 99 0.59 -2.27 -16.59
CA PRO A 99 -0.61 -1.86 -15.86
C PRO A 99 -0.33 -1.12 -14.56
N ILE A 100 0.76 -1.49 -13.87
CA ILE A 100 1.27 -0.86 -12.66
C ILE A 100 2.71 -0.45 -12.88
N ARG A 101 3.04 0.80 -12.57
CA ARG A 101 4.37 1.35 -12.74
C ARG A 101 4.88 1.87 -11.40
N ILE A 102 5.70 1.05 -10.74
CA ILE A 102 6.38 1.38 -9.49
C ILE A 102 7.87 1.12 -9.71
N TRP A 103 8.60 2.19 -9.96
CA TRP A 103 10.00 2.11 -10.31
C TRP A 103 10.87 1.83 -9.10
N ASP A 104 11.87 0.99 -9.31
CA ASP A 104 12.89 0.70 -8.31
C ASP A 104 13.65 1.98 -7.96
N PRO A 105 13.75 2.36 -6.67
CA PRO A 105 14.37 3.63 -6.27
C PRO A 105 15.86 3.73 -6.55
N VAL A 106 16.53 2.64 -6.90
CA VAL A 106 17.96 2.60 -7.24
C VAL A 106 18.26 2.18 -8.68
N ASN A 107 17.26 1.70 -9.40
CA ASN A 107 17.40 1.28 -10.80
C ASN A 107 16.21 1.76 -11.63
N HIS A 108 16.40 2.85 -12.36
CA HIS A 108 15.37 3.47 -13.20
C HIS A 108 14.88 2.61 -14.38
N GLU A 109 15.57 1.52 -14.69
CA GLU A 109 15.17 0.58 -15.75
C GLU A 109 14.30 -0.56 -15.23
N ASN A 110 14.14 -0.68 -13.91
CA ASN A 110 13.40 -1.76 -13.27
C ASN A 110 12.04 -1.29 -12.75
N ASN A 111 10.96 -1.65 -13.46
CA ASN A 111 9.62 -1.58 -12.89
C ASN A 111 9.40 -2.80 -11.98
N THR A 112 9.24 -2.56 -10.69
CA THR A 112 9.02 -3.64 -9.70
C THR A 112 7.75 -4.44 -9.96
N ALA A 113 6.81 -3.88 -10.72
CA ALA A 113 5.53 -4.47 -11.09
C ALA A 113 5.47 -5.01 -12.52
N GLN A 114 6.59 -5.17 -13.21
CA GLN A 114 6.64 -5.55 -14.64
C GLN A 114 5.91 -6.87 -15.00
N ARG A 115 5.65 -7.74 -14.03
CA ARG A 115 4.95 -9.03 -14.25
C ARG A 115 3.48 -8.99 -13.83
N TYR A 116 2.95 -7.82 -13.53
CA TYR A 116 1.53 -7.65 -13.21
C TYR A 116 0.71 -7.49 -14.47
N THR A 117 -0.48 -8.08 -14.46
CA THR A 117 -1.49 -7.94 -15.52
C THR A 117 -2.56 -6.94 -15.11
N GLU A 118 -3.44 -6.55 -16.05
CA GLU A 118 -4.62 -5.75 -15.72
C GLU A 118 -5.50 -6.45 -14.67
N ALA A 119 -5.68 -7.77 -14.77
CA ALA A 119 -6.44 -8.53 -13.78
C ALA A 119 -5.84 -8.46 -12.37
N HIS A 120 -4.52 -8.48 -12.23
CA HIS A 120 -3.86 -8.29 -10.94
C HIS A 120 -4.08 -6.89 -10.39
N LYS A 121 -4.01 -5.87 -11.24
CA LYS A 121 -4.28 -4.47 -10.88
C LYS A 121 -5.71 -4.30 -10.40
N ASP A 122 -6.68 -4.80 -11.16
CA ASP A 122 -8.11 -4.70 -10.86
C ASP A 122 -8.43 -5.39 -9.53
N ALA A 123 -7.84 -6.56 -9.28
CA ALA A 123 -8.02 -7.28 -8.01
C ALA A 123 -7.48 -6.47 -6.80
N ILE A 124 -6.37 -5.77 -6.95
CA ILE A 124 -5.83 -4.90 -5.89
C ILE A 124 -6.76 -3.72 -5.65
N ILE A 125 -7.25 -3.07 -6.71
CA ILE A 125 -8.16 -1.93 -6.62
C ILE A 125 -9.47 -2.34 -5.94
N GLU A 126 -10.07 -3.44 -6.36
CA GLU A 126 -11.32 -3.96 -5.77
C GLU A 126 -11.12 -4.29 -4.27
N ALA A 127 -10.05 -4.99 -3.93
CA ALA A 127 -9.75 -5.30 -2.54
C ALA A 127 -9.49 -4.04 -1.69
N ALA A 128 -8.89 -3.01 -2.26
CA ALA A 128 -8.67 -1.73 -1.58
C ALA A 128 -9.98 -0.95 -1.38
N LEU A 129 -10.89 -0.99 -2.34
CA LEU A 129 -12.25 -0.44 -2.19
C LEU A 129 -12.99 -1.10 -1.02
N ASP A 130 -13.03 -2.43 -1.00
CA ASP A 130 -13.68 -3.20 0.06
C ASP A 130 -13.08 -2.90 1.44
N ALA A 131 -11.74 -2.82 1.51
CA ALA A 131 -11.05 -2.48 2.75
C ALA A 131 -11.32 -1.04 3.19
N GLY A 132 -11.34 -0.10 2.27
CA GLY A 132 -11.68 1.30 2.54
C GLY A 132 -13.10 1.45 3.08
N ASP A 133 -14.09 0.79 2.48
CA ASP A 133 -15.48 0.79 2.93
C ASP A 133 -15.62 0.18 4.33
N ALA A 134 -14.89 -0.92 4.60
CA ALA A 134 -14.90 -1.55 5.92
C ALA A 134 -14.27 -0.65 7.00
N LEU A 135 -13.16 0.04 6.67
CA LEU A 135 -12.53 1.01 7.58
C LEU A 135 -13.45 2.21 7.87
N ASP A 136 -14.08 2.75 6.85
CA ASP A 136 -15.02 3.85 7.01
C ASP A 136 -16.20 3.46 7.93
N ALA A 137 -16.72 2.25 7.75
CA ALA A 137 -17.73 1.69 8.63
C ALA A 137 -17.21 1.47 10.05
N ALA A 138 -15.97 1.02 10.24
CA ALA A 138 -15.34 0.88 11.55
C ALA A 138 -15.22 2.20 12.29
N LEU A 139 -14.81 3.26 11.59
CA LEU A 139 -14.65 4.61 12.17
C LEU A 139 -15.98 5.24 12.56
N ARG A 140 -17.09 4.87 11.90
CA ARG A 140 -18.44 5.34 12.21
C ARG A 140 -19.20 4.45 13.20
N ALA A 141 -18.66 3.29 13.54
CA ALA A 141 -19.33 2.35 14.44
C ALA A 141 -19.47 2.91 15.85
N SER A 142 -20.63 2.71 16.45
CA SER A 142 -20.95 3.21 17.80
C SER A 142 -20.60 2.23 18.92
N THR A 143 -20.29 0.97 18.56
CA THR A 143 -19.95 -0.07 19.53
C THR A 143 -18.58 -0.68 19.24
N LYS A 144 -17.87 -1.11 20.29
CA LYS A 144 -16.61 -1.84 20.14
C LYS A 144 -16.79 -3.12 19.32
N ALA A 145 -17.89 -3.83 19.51
CA ALA A 145 -18.18 -5.06 18.77
C ALA A 145 -18.30 -4.82 17.26
N ASP A 146 -19.01 -3.77 16.86
CA ASP A 146 -19.15 -3.41 15.45
C ASP A 146 -17.82 -2.92 14.86
N THR A 147 -17.08 -2.08 15.58
CA THR A 147 -15.75 -1.64 15.20
C THR A 147 -14.84 -2.83 14.92
N LEU A 148 -14.78 -3.78 15.85
CA LEU A 148 -13.96 -4.99 15.71
C LEU A 148 -14.40 -5.86 14.53
N ARG A 149 -15.72 -5.99 14.31
CA ARG A 149 -16.27 -6.73 13.17
C ARG A 149 -15.78 -6.16 11.84
N TYR A 150 -15.75 -4.84 11.68
CA TYR A 150 -15.26 -4.21 10.45
C TYR A 150 -13.74 -4.33 10.30
N TRP A 151 -12.98 -4.17 11.38
CA TRP A 151 -11.53 -4.40 11.36
C TRP A 151 -11.18 -5.84 10.94
N ARG A 152 -11.96 -6.83 11.37
CA ARG A 152 -11.79 -8.23 10.97
C ARG A 152 -12.03 -8.47 9.48
N LYS A 153 -12.84 -7.66 8.82
CA LYS A 153 -12.98 -7.71 7.35
C LYS A 153 -11.68 -7.27 6.65
N VAL A 154 -10.94 -6.36 7.24
CA VAL A 154 -9.67 -5.86 6.68
C VAL A 154 -8.50 -6.76 7.03
N LEU A 155 -8.34 -7.08 8.31
CA LEU A 155 -7.16 -7.74 8.86
C LEU A 155 -7.35 -9.24 9.15
N GLY A 156 -8.55 -9.78 8.91
CA GLY A 156 -8.85 -11.18 9.12
C GLY A 156 -9.56 -11.48 10.43
N SER A 157 -10.17 -12.66 10.49
CA SER A 157 -11.04 -13.07 11.61
C SER A 157 -10.33 -13.22 12.95
N THR A 158 -9.01 -13.40 12.94
CA THR A 158 -8.19 -13.54 14.15
C THR A 158 -7.73 -12.21 14.74
N PHE A 159 -7.99 -11.10 14.04
CA PHE A 159 -7.64 -9.77 14.56
C PHE A 159 -8.43 -9.47 15.85
N ASP A 160 -7.71 -9.07 16.89
CA ASP A 160 -8.26 -8.67 18.19
C ASP A 160 -7.53 -7.39 18.66
N ALA A 161 -8.30 -6.41 19.10
CA ALA A 161 -7.81 -5.08 19.49
C ALA A 161 -8.05 -4.79 20.97
#